data_b90e1adf56fbacb77648cbb4bb0c6291
#
_entry.id   b90e1adf56fbacb77648cbb4bb0c6291
#
_cell.length_a   1.000
_cell.length_b   1.000
_cell.length_c   1.000
_cell.angle_alpha   90.00
_cell.angle_beta   90.00
_cell.angle_gamma   90.00
#
_symmetry.space_group_name_H-M   'P 1'
#
loop_
_entity.id
_entity.type
_entity.pdbx_description
1 polymer ?
#
loop_
_entity_poly.entity_id
_entity_poly.type
_entity_poly.pdbx_seq_one_letter_code
_entity_poly.pdbx_strand_id
1 'polypeptide(L)'
;MSLDRQEKALREFKQIIADLVHLLRASTGSQLAYMCWVNQSRQQFVWETHSTRLSNVMFKDRVNFHHHFLDDYKELDELIKLRIGEDISKAKLGHYFSVVHAKSMLIIPFINKGETVGLTVLESDQDLEEESLLDAIYSYNNAMVNVLDTYLEVVDLHEQQKEWEEYEESLANVHSRLNKVEVITTCLDEMQFLLPNGGVSFL
;
A
#
# COMPACT_ATOMS: atom_id res chain seq x y z
N MET A 1 -19.34 12.93 8.19
CA MET A 1 -19.74 11.56 7.73
C MET A 1 -18.77 10.93 6.73
N SER A 2 -18.04 11.70 5.94
CA SER A 2 -17.12 11.17 4.90
C SER A 2 -15.80 10.58 5.44
N LEU A 3 -15.13 11.26 6.37
CA LEU A 3 -13.87 10.78 6.99
C LEU A 3 -14.01 9.40 7.64
N ASP A 4 -15.15 9.10 8.25
CA ASP A 4 -15.43 7.83 8.94
C ASP A 4 -15.46 6.64 7.97
N ARG A 5 -15.92 6.85 6.72
CA ARG A 5 -15.95 5.78 5.69
C ARG A 5 -14.55 5.46 5.15
N GLN A 6 -13.72 6.47 4.89
CA GLN A 6 -12.34 6.25 4.42
C GLN A 6 -11.49 5.57 5.50
N GLU A 7 -11.61 6.01 6.76
CA GLU A 7 -10.91 5.37 7.86
C GLU A 7 -11.37 3.91 8.08
N LYS A 8 -12.65 3.64 7.87
CA LYS A 8 -13.18 2.29 7.92
C LYS A 8 -12.64 1.44 6.79
N ALA A 9 -12.69 1.93 5.54
CA ALA A 9 -12.16 1.23 4.38
C ALA A 9 -10.65 0.94 4.53
N LEU A 10 -9.87 1.91 5.02
CA LEU A 10 -8.45 1.72 5.28
C LEU A 10 -8.20 0.66 6.37
N ARG A 11 -8.99 0.65 7.43
CA ARG A 11 -8.86 -0.38 8.49
C ARG A 11 -9.20 -1.77 7.96
N GLU A 12 -10.28 -1.90 7.18
CA GLU A 12 -10.67 -3.17 6.55
C GLU A 12 -9.59 -3.65 5.57
N PHE A 13 -9.08 -2.76 4.73
CA PHE A 13 -7.98 -3.04 3.81
C PHE A 13 -6.73 -3.58 4.56
N LYS A 14 -6.27 -2.88 5.59
CA LYS A 14 -5.13 -3.31 6.41
C LYS A 14 -5.35 -4.66 7.09
N GLN A 15 -6.56 -4.90 7.60
CA GLN A 15 -6.91 -6.18 8.21
C GLN A 15 -6.85 -7.33 7.21
N ILE A 16 -7.41 -7.14 6.01
CA ILE A 16 -7.39 -8.16 4.96
C ILE A 16 -5.95 -8.48 4.54
N ILE A 17 -5.08 -7.47 4.37
CA ILE A 17 -3.66 -7.70 4.07
C ILE A 17 -2.98 -8.50 5.19
N ALA A 18 -3.24 -8.17 6.44
CA ALA A 18 -2.68 -8.90 7.58
C ALA A 18 -3.13 -10.36 7.58
N ASP A 19 -4.41 -10.63 7.29
CA ASP A 19 -4.96 -11.97 7.20
C ASP A 19 -4.36 -12.76 6.02
N LEU A 20 -4.19 -12.13 4.86
CA LEU A 20 -3.54 -12.74 3.68
C LEU A 20 -2.08 -13.11 3.97
N VAL A 21 -1.31 -12.23 4.59
CA VAL A 21 0.09 -12.51 4.98
C VAL A 21 0.15 -13.65 6.02
N HIS A 22 -0.80 -13.67 6.96
CA HIS A 22 -0.91 -14.75 7.93
C HIS A 22 -1.21 -16.10 7.25
N LEU A 23 -2.18 -16.11 6.33
CA LEU A 23 -2.56 -17.32 5.58
C LEU A 23 -1.40 -17.81 4.70
N LEU A 24 -0.72 -16.91 3.99
CA LEU A 24 0.47 -17.26 3.19
C LEU A 24 1.55 -17.90 4.06
N ARG A 25 1.88 -17.29 5.21
CA ARG A 25 2.84 -17.88 6.16
C ARG A 25 2.40 -19.28 6.62
N ALA A 26 1.12 -19.43 6.93
CA ALA A 26 0.60 -20.71 7.43
C ALA A 26 0.61 -21.80 6.35
N SER A 27 0.20 -21.49 5.12
CA SER A 27 0.15 -22.43 3.99
C SER A 27 1.55 -22.85 3.52
N THR A 28 2.54 -21.95 3.60
CA THR A 28 3.93 -22.24 3.22
C THR A 28 4.74 -22.88 4.35
N GLY A 29 4.21 -22.94 5.57
CA GLY A 29 4.94 -23.42 6.75
C GLY A 29 6.09 -22.52 7.20
N SER A 30 6.20 -21.31 6.65
CA SER A 30 7.26 -20.37 6.96
C SER A 30 7.23 -19.93 8.43
N GLN A 31 8.39 -19.58 9.00
CA GLN A 31 8.50 -19.11 10.39
C GLN A 31 8.08 -17.65 10.50
N LEU A 32 8.38 -16.87 9.46
CA LEU A 32 8.10 -15.44 9.36
C LEU A 32 7.61 -15.11 7.96
N ALA A 33 6.57 -14.29 7.87
CA ALA A 33 6.15 -13.60 6.67
C ALA A 33 5.93 -12.14 7.00
N TYR A 34 6.32 -11.23 6.11
CA TYR A 34 6.09 -9.80 6.26
C TYR A 34 5.90 -9.14 4.92
N MET A 35 5.18 -8.04 4.92
CA MET A 35 4.88 -7.26 3.72
C MET A 35 5.25 -5.80 3.95
N CYS A 36 5.88 -5.18 2.95
CA CYS A 36 6.15 -3.76 2.92
C CYS A 36 5.77 -3.14 1.58
N TRP A 37 5.34 -1.90 1.62
CA TRP A 37 5.14 -1.06 0.45
C TRP A 37 6.46 -0.43 0.00
N VAL A 38 6.65 -0.32 -1.31
CA VAL A 38 7.78 0.36 -1.94
C VAL A 38 7.38 1.81 -2.22
N ASN A 39 7.85 2.74 -1.40
CA ASN A 39 7.56 4.15 -1.59
C ASN A 39 8.72 4.83 -2.35
N GLN A 40 8.63 4.83 -3.70
CA GLN A 40 9.65 5.40 -4.58
C GLN A 40 9.84 6.91 -4.35
N SER A 41 8.77 7.67 -4.13
CA SER A 41 8.86 9.13 -3.97
C SER A 41 9.61 9.54 -2.71
N ARG A 42 9.57 8.72 -1.65
CA ARG A 42 10.27 8.97 -0.38
C ARG A 42 11.52 8.10 -0.20
N GLN A 43 11.84 7.25 -1.16
CA GLN A 43 12.96 6.31 -1.13
C GLN A 43 13.00 5.44 0.15
N GLN A 44 11.84 4.87 0.51
CA GLN A 44 11.70 4.08 1.73
C GLN A 44 10.73 2.91 1.57
N PHE A 45 10.98 1.85 2.34
CA PHE A 45 10.01 0.80 2.61
C PHE A 45 9.11 1.22 3.78
N VAL A 46 7.81 0.95 3.63
CA VAL A 46 6.80 1.15 4.68
C VAL A 46 6.26 -0.21 5.06
N TRP A 47 6.56 -0.66 6.28
CA TRP A 47 6.08 -1.96 6.76
C TRP A 47 4.58 -1.90 6.99
N GLU A 48 3.85 -2.82 6.35
CA GLU A 48 2.41 -2.88 6.51
C GLU A 48 2.02 -3.87 7.59
N THR A 49 2.54 -5.09 7.49
CA THR A 49 2.19 -6.16 8.43
C THR A 49 3.25 -7.26 8.46
N HIS A 50 3.20 -8.07 9.52
CA HIS A 50 3.97 -9.30 9.61
C HIS A 50 3.20 -10.39 10.36
N SER A 51 3.53 -11.64 10.05
CA SER A 51 3.06 -12.82 10.76
C SER A 51 4.26 -13.69 11.13
N THR A 52 4.40 -14.07 12.40
CA THR A 52 5.57 -14.79 12.87
C THR A 52 5.24 -15.81 13.96
N ARG A 53 6.06 -16.88 14.03
CA ARG A 53 6.14 -17.82 15.16
C ARG A 53 7.33 -17.50 16.07
N LEU A 54 8.12 -16.48 15.74
CA LEU A 54 9.35 -16.11 16.42
C LEU A 54 9.08 -14.99 17.42
N SER A 55 9.77 -15.03 18.55
CA SER A 55 9.69 -13.98 19.59
C SER A 55 10.80 -12.94 19.50
N ASN A 56 11.76 -13.13 18.57
CA ASN A 56 12.98 -12.33 18.45
C ASN A 56 13.00 -11.44 17.21
N VAL A 57 11.83 -11.02 16.76
CA VAL A 57 11.64 -10.20 15.54
C VAL A 57 10.98 -8.88 15.90
N MET A 58 11.50 -7.80 15.35
CA MET A 58 10.95 -6.45 15.51
C MET A 58 11.12 -5.66 14.22
N PHE A 59 10.04 -5.07 13.72
CA PHE A 59 10.05 -4.20 12.56
C PHE A 59 9.92 -2.74 12.97
N LYS A 60 10.59 -1.86 12.23
CA LYS A 60 10.36 -0.41 12.29
C LYS A 60 9.27 -0.06 11.28
N ASP A 61 8.47 0.94 11.56
CA ASP A 61 7.38 1.33 10.64
C ASP A 61 7.89 1.70 9.25
N ARG A 62 9.09 2.28 9.16
CA ARG A 62 9.70 2.74 7.91
C ARG A 62 11.22 2.57 7.94
N VAL A 63 11.79 2.23 6.78
CA VAL A 63 13.24 2.11 6.59
C VAL A 63 13.62 2.69 5.22
N ASN A 64 14.67 3.52 5.17
CA ASN A 64 15.20 4.03 3.91
C ASN A 64 15.78 2.88 3.08
N PHE A 65 15.65 2.96 1.76
CA PHE A 65 16.13 1.93 0.83
C PHE A 65 17.60 1.57 1.09
N HIS A 66 18.49 2.55 1.06
CA HIS A 66 19.93 2.33 1.22
C HIS A 66 20.39 1.70 2.55
N HIS A 67 19.47 1.57 3.51
CA HIS A 67 19.76 0.96 4.82
C HIS A 67 19.16 -0.43 4.98
N HIS A 68 18.57 -0.97 3.91
CA HIS A 68 17.90 -2.26 3.96
C HIS A 68 18.30 -3.16 2.79
N PHE A 69 18.45 -4.45 3.03
CA PHE A 69 18.84 -5.41 2.00
C PHE A 69 17.83 -5.51 0.84
N LEU A 70 16.55 -5.17 1.09
CA LEU A 70 15.52 -5.15 0.05
C LEU A 70 15.72 -4.05 -1.01
N ASP A 71 16.66 -3.12 -0.83
CA ASP A 71 16.99 -2.10 -1.85
C ASP A 71 17.37 -2.71 -3.20
N ASP A 72 18.09 -3.83 -3.15
CA ASP A 72 18.49 -4.59 -4.34
C ASP A 72 17.30 -5.28 -5.05
N TYR A 73 16.14 -5.37 -4.40
CA TYR A 73 14.95 -6.11 -4.85
C TYR A 73 13.69 -5.25 -5.04
N LYS A 74 13.77 -3.94 -4.88
CA LYS A 74 12.60 -3.03 -4.93
C LYS A 74 11.91 -2.91 -6.30
N GLU A 75 12.61 -3.31 -7.36
CA GLU A 75 12.13 -3.30 -8.75
C GLU A 75 11.97 -4.73 -9.31
N LEU A 76 11.90 -5.70 -8.42
CA LEU A 76 11.78 -7.11 -8.78
C LEU A 76 10.45 -7.35 -9.49
N ASP A 77 10.47 -8.03 -10.62
CA ASP A 77 9.30 -8.41 -11.42
C ASP A 77 8.93 -9.90 -11.30
N GLU A 78 9.84 -10.71 -10.77
CA GLU A 78 9.65 -12.13 -10.55
C GLU A 78 10.03 -12.50 -9.11
N LEU A 79 9.48 -13.63 -8.64
CA LEU A 79 9.85 -14.21 -7.35
C LEU A 79 11.32 -14.59 -7.34
N ILE A 80 11.99 -14.31 -6.23
CA ILE A 80 13.38 -14.74 -6.02
C ILE A 80 13.55 -15.52 -4.72
N LYS A 81 14.33 -16.59 -4.79
CA LYS A 81 14.76 -17.37 -3.63
C LYS A 81 16.19 -17.04 -3.27
N LEU A 82 16.43 -16.81 -1.98
CA LEU A 82 17.75 -16.53 -1.42
C LEU A 82 18.10 -17.51 -0.29
N ARG A 83 19.36 -17.91 -0.21
CA ARG A 83 19.91 -18.66 0.91
C ARG A 83 20.56 -17.72 1.91
N ILE A 84 20.07 -17.76 3.13
CA ILE A 84 20.57 -16.90 4.20
C ILE A 84 21.92 -17.45 4.70
N GLY A 85 22.94 -16.62 4.59
CA GLY A 85 24.33 -16.99 4.90
C GLY A 85 25.20 -17.22 3.65
N GLU A 86 24.60 -17.46 2.49
CA GLU A 86 25.26 -17.58 1.19
C GLU A 86 24.99 -16.36 0.33
N ASP A 87 23.73 -16.16 -0.08
CA ASP A 87 23.33 -15.04 -0.95
C ASP A 87 23.15 -13.74 -0.17
N ILE A 88 22.68 -13.84 1.07
CA ILE A 88 22.48 -12.70 1.96
C ILE A 88 23.09 -12.97 3.35
N SER A 89 23.89 -12.02 3.83
CA SER A 89 24.45 -12.12 5.19
C SER A 89 23.37 -11.97 6.26
N LYS A 90 23.43 -12.83 7.29
CA LYS A 90 22.57 -12.74 8.48
C LYS A 90 22.60 -11.36 9.15
N ALA A 91 23.73 -10.66 9.09
CA ALA A 91 23.89 -9.32 9.66
C ALA A 91 23.05 -8.24 8.94
N LYS A 92 22.64 -8.49 7.69
CA LYS A 92 21.74 -7.58 6.93
C LYS A 92 20.27 -7.71 7.34
N LEU A 93 19.90 -8.76 8.09
CA LEU A 93 18.53 -9.00 8.54
C LEU A 93 18.25 -8.22 9.84
N GLY A 94 18.14 -6.91 9.71
CA GLY A 94 18.05 -5.97 10.84
C GLY A 94 16.75 -6.05 11.66
N HIS A 95 15.79 -6.87 11.26
CA HIS A 95 14.55 -7.13 12.01
C HIS A 95 14.72 -8.21 13.10
N TYR A 96 15.84 -8.92 13.12
CA TYR A 96 16.17 -9.83 14.22
C TYR A 96 17.00 -9.11 15.29
N PHE A 97 16.60 -9.21 16.55
CA PHE A 97 17.39 -8.68 17.68
C PHE A 97 18.20 -9.77 18.43
N SER A 98 18.15 -11.01 17.95
CA SER A 98 18.94 -12.11 18.46
C SER A 98 19.37 -13.07 17.32
N VAL A 99 19.66 -14.33 17.63
CA VAL A 99 20.16 -15.29 16.64
C VAL A 99 19.17 -15.52 15.51
N VAL A 100 19.65 -15.41 14.27
CA VAL A 100 18.92 -15.73 13.05
C VAL A 100 19.00 -17.23 12.76
N HIS A 101 17.87 -17.92 12.86
CA HIS A 101 17.75 -19.34 12.53
C HIS A 101 17.29 -19.61 11.11
N ALA A 102 16.77 -18.61 10.41
CA ALA A 102 16.34 -18.74 9.03
C ALA A 102 17.50 -19.16 8.12
N LYS A 103 17.21 -20.08 7.17
CA LYS A 103 18.15 -20.61 6.19
C LYS A 103 17.80 -20.18 4.76
N SER A 104 16.52 -20.03 4.48
CA SER A 104 16.04 -19.60 3.16
C SER A 104 15.04 -18.48 3.29
N MET A 105 14.94 -17.72 2.21
CA MET A 105 14.04 -16.59 2.05
C MET A 105 13.46 -16.61 0.65
N LEU A 106 12.15 -16.32 0.53
CA LEU A 106 11.50 -16.00 -0.74
C LEU A 106 11.08 -14.55 -0.71
N ILE A 107 11.41 -13.79 -1.74
CA ILE A 107 10.93 -12.42 -1.95
C ILE A 107 9.94 -12.47 -3.10
N ILE A 108 8.72 -12.06 -2.83
CA ILE A 108 7.57 -12.09 -3.74
C ILE A 108 7.22 -10.66 -4.06
N PRO A 109 7.40 -10.19 -5.31
CA PRO A 109 6.98 -8.85 -5.69
C PRO A 109 5.45 -8.76 -5.75
N PHE A 110 4.92 -7.66 -5.27
CA PHE A 110 3.54 -7.28 -5.48
C PHE A 110 3.50 -6.22 -6.58
N ILE A 111 3.00 -6.62 -7.76
CA ILE A 111 3.00 -5.80 -8.97
C ILE A 111 1.60 -5.26 -9.21
N ASN A 112 1.48 -3.96 -9.38
CA ASN A 112 0.26 -3.29 -9.81
C ASN A 112 0.55 -2.39 -11.02
N LYS A 113 -0.24 -2.55 -12.08
CA LYS A 113 -0.10 -1.79 -13.34
C LYS A 113 1.32 -1.82 -13.94
N GLY A 114 2.04 -2.94 -13.76
CA GLY A 114 3.40 -3.13 -14.28
C GLY A 114 4.52 -2.55 -13.41
N GLU A 115 4.22 -2.02 -12.24
CA GLU A 115 5.20 -1.51 -11.29
C GLU A 115 5.18 -2.30 -9.99
N THR A 116 6.34 -2.51 -9.39
CA THR A 116 6.46 -3.15 -8.08
C THR A 116 6.10 -2.15 -6.99
N VAL A 117 4.90 -2.33 -6.43
CA VAL A 117 4.35 -1.45 -5.39
C VAL A 117 4.60 -1.97 -3.97
N GLY A 118 4.99 -3.23 -3.84
CA GLY A 118 5.28 -3.85 -2.55
C GLY A 118 6.10 -5.13 -2.68
N LEU A 119 6.63 -5.58 -1.56
CA LEU A 119 7.35 -6.84 -1.44
C LEU A 119 6.78 -7.63 -0.26
N THR A 120 6.53 -8.91 -0.50
CA THR A 120 6.23 -9.87 0.57
C THR A 120 7.40 -10.83 0.71
N VAL A 121 7.86 -11.03 1.93
CA VAL A 121 9.02 -11.88 2.23
C VAL A 121 8.60 -13.03 3.14
N LEU A 122 8.98 -14.24 2.76
CA LEU A 122 8.86 -15.45 3.57
C LEU A 122 10.23 -15.89 4.04
N GLU A 123 10.35 -16.24 5.31
CA GLU A 123 11.59 -16.77 5.88
C GLU A 123 11.34 -18.12 6.56
N SER A 124 12.25 -19.06 6.34
CA SER A 124 12.15 -20.42 6.88
C SER A 124 13.50 -20.92 7.38
N ASP A 125 13.47 -21.77 8.41
CA ASP A 125 14.63 -22.56 8.88
C ASP A 125 14.88 -23.80 8.03
N GLN A 126 14.00 -24.07 7.08
CA GLN A 126 14.14 -25.12 6.07
C GLN A 126 14.37 -24.50 4.69
N ASP A 127 14.84 -25.29 3.75
CA ASP A 127 14.90 -24.88 2.36
C ASP A 127 13.48 -24.83 1.79
N LEU A 128 13.02 -23.64 1.38
CA LEU A 128 11.72 -23.46 0.75
C LEU A 128 11.80 -23.98 -0.68
N GLU A 129 11.00 -24.98 -1.01
CA GLU A 129 10.87 -25.50 -2.37
C GLU A 129 9.90 -24.63 -3.15
N GLU A 130 10.42 -23.77 -4.01
CA GLU A 130 9.67 -22.79 -4.78
C GLU A 130 8.51 -23.42 -5.56
N GLU A 131 8.77 -24.51 -6.30
CA GLU A 131 7.76 -25.19 -7.11
C GLU A 131 6.54 -25.65 -6.30
N SER A 132 6.74 -26.11 -5.08
CA SER A 132 5.66 -26.57 -4.19
C SER A 132 4.81 -25.43 -3.64
N LEU A 133 5.31 -24.18 -3.69
CA LEU A 133 4.66 -22.99 -3.12
C LEU A 133 4.00 -22.11 -4.17
N LEU A 134 4.24 -22.33 -5.46
CA LEU A 134 3.76 -21.47 -6.54
C LEU A 134 2.25 -21.22 -6.48
N ASP A 135 1.45 -22.26 -6.29
CA ASP A 135 -0.02 -22.13 -6.25
C ASP A 135 -0.48 -21.22 -5.08
N ALA A 136 0.14 -21.36 -3.92
CA ALA A 136 -0.18 -20.53 -2.76
C ALA A 136 0.25 -19.07 -2.99
N ILE A 137 1.41 -18.86 -3.61
CA ILE A 137 1.94 -17.53 -3.95
C ILE A 137 1.08 -16.85 -5.01
N TYR A 138 0.69 -17.56 -6.08
CA TYR A 138 -0.22 -17.01 -7.10
C TYR A 138 -1.58 -16.65 -6.52
N SER A 139 -2.15 -17.50 -5.67
CA SER A 139 -3.42 -17.23 -5.01
C SER A 139 -3.33 -15.99 -4.10
N TYR A 140 -2.23 -15.87 -3.36
CA TYR A 140 -1.94 -14.72 -2.53
C TYR A 140 -1.82 -13.43 -3.36
N ASN A 141 -1.00 -13.43 -4.42
CA ASN A 141 -0.82 -12.25 -5.26
C ASN A 141 -2.13 -11.81 -5.92
N ASN A 142 -2.92 -12.73 -6.44
CA ASN A 142 -4.24 -12.41 -7.01
C ASN A 142 -5.18 -11.80 -5.97
N ALA A 143 -5.20 -12.34 -4.76
CA ALA A 143 -6.00 -11.77 -3.67
C ALA A 143 -5.53 -10.35 -3.30
N MET A 144 -4.22 -10.12 -3.22
CA MET A 144 -3.63 -8.81 -2.93
C MET A 144 -4.00 -7.77 -4.00
N VAL A 145 -3.92 -8.12 -5.29
CA VAL A 145 -4.32 -7.23 -6.40
C VAL A 145 -5.79 -6.86 -6.26
N ASN A 146 -6.68 -7.85 -6.09
CA ASN A 146 -8.12 -7.59 -5.96
C ASN A 146 -8.45 -6.70 -4.75
N VAL A 147 -7.78 -6.91 -3.62
CA VAL A 147 -7.98 -6.11 -2.41
C VAL A 147 -7.51 -4.67 -2.62
N LEU A 148 -6.36 -4.48 -3.27
CA LEU A 148 -5.85 -3.14 -3.58
C LEU A 148 -6.77 -2.41 -4.56
N ASP A 149 -7.17 -3.06 -5.65
CA ASP A 149 -8.07 -2.46 -6.65
C ASP A 149 -9.40 -2.05 -6.01
N THR A 150 -10.00 -2.92 -5.18
CA THR A 150 -11.23 -2.60 -4.45
C THR A 150 -11.04 -1.40 -3.52
N TYR A 151 -9.91 -1.32 -2.81
CA TYR A 151 -9.62 -0.18 -1.94
C TYR A 151 -9.47 1.12 -2.73
N LEU A 152 -8.74 1.08 -3.85
CA LEU A 152 -8.55 2.26 -4.72
C LEU A 152 -9.88 2.74 -5.33
N GLU A 153 -10.76 1.82 -5.76
CA GLU A 153 -12.11 2.19 -6.23
C GLU A 153 -12.92 2.93 -5.16
N VAL A 154 -12.85 2.47 -3.91
CA VAL A 154 -13.55 3.14 -2.78
C VAL A 154 -12.99 4.53 -2.55
N VAL A 155 -11.68 4.72 -2.65
CA VAL A 155 -11.02 6.03 -2.51
C VAL A 155 -11.44 6.96 -3.65
N ASP A 156 -11.36 6.51 -4.90
CA ASP A 156 -11.73 7.29 -6.08
C ASP A 156 -13.19 7.74 -6.06
N LEU A 157 -14.11 6.82 -5.74
CA LEU A 157 -15.54 7.14 -5.60
C LEU A 157 -15.79 8.19 -4.51
N HIS A 158 -15.02 8.14 -3.44
CA HIS A 158 -15.16 9.11 -2.37
C HIS A 158 -14.66 10.50 -2.76
N GLU A 159 -13.53 10.58 -3.47
CA GLU A 159 -13.02 11.84 -4.00
C GLU A 159 -14.02 12.48 -4.98
N GLN A 160 -14.58 11.69 -5.91
CA GLN A 160 -15.63 12.15 -6.82
C GLN A 160 -16.86 12.65 -6.07
N GLN A 161 -17.32 11.93 -5.05
CA GLN A 161 -18.48 12.36 -4.25
C GLN A 161 -18.22 13.70 -3.57
N LYS A 162 -17.02 13.90 -3.04
CA LYS A 162 -16.63 15.15 -2.39
C LYS A 162 -16.63 16.33 -3.39
N GLU A 163 -16.08 16.12 -4.59
CA GLU A 163 -16.12 17.12 -5.66
C GLU A 163 -17.56 17.51 -6.04
N TRP A 164 -18.47 16.51 -6.11
CA TRP A 164 -19.90 16.77 -6.38
C TRP A 164 -20.58 17.55 -5.26
N GLU A 165 -20.32 17.23 -3.99
CA GLU A 165 -20.87 17.97 -2.84
C GLU A 165 -20.40 19.43 -2.83
N GLU A 166 -19.12 19.69 -3.11
CA GLU A 166 -18.56 21.04 -3.24
C GLU A 166 -19.22 21.81 -4.41
N TYR A 167 -19.44 21.13 -5.55
CA TYR A 167 -20.12 21.73 -6.70
C TYR A 167 -21.59 22.07 -6.40
N GLU A 168 -22.34 21.17 -5.74
CA GLU A 168 -23.72 21.42 -5.31
C GLU A 168 -23.83 22.59 -4.33
N GLU A 169 -22.89 22.70 -3.38
CA GLU A 169 -22.83 23.81 -2.43
C GLU A 169 -22.57 25.14 -3.17
N SER A 170 -21.64 25.17 -4.13
CA SER A 170 -21.36 26.33 -4.94
C SER A 170 -22.59 26.77 -5.75
N LEU A 171 -23.29 25.82 -6.38
CA LEU A 171 -24.55 26.12 -7.08
C LEU A 171 -25.63 26.69 -6.14
N ALA A 172 -25.79 26.09 -4.95
CA ALA A 172 -26.75 26.56 -3.96
C ALA A 172 -26.46 28.00 -3.52
N ASN A 173 -25.21 28.36 -3.35
CA ASN A 173 -24.77 29.71 -3.03
C ASN A 173 -25.16 30.71 -4.14
N VAL A 174 -24.92 30.34 -5.39
CA VAL A 174 -25.33 31.18 -6.55
C VAL A 174 -26.85 31.34 -6.60
N HIS A 175 -27.60 30.25 -6.44
CA HIS A 175 -29.08 30.27 -6.48
C HIS A 175 -29.72 31.00 -5.31
N SER A 176 -29.06 31.09 -4.16
CA SER A 176 -29.57 31.80 -2.98
C SER A 176 -29.66 33.32 -3.18
N ARG A 177 -29.02 33.88 -4.22
CA ARG A 177 -28.96 35.31 -4.48
C ARG A 177 -30.09 35.73 -5.43
N LEU A 178 -30.90 36.69 -5.00
CA LEU A 178 -32.03 37.21 -5.78
C LEU A 178 -31.69 38.45 -6.62
N ASN A 179 -30.60 39.14 -6.26
CA ASN A 179 -30.12 40.33 -6.98
C ASN A 179 -29.16 39.93 -8.09
N LYS A 180 -29.40 40.42 -9.33
CA LYS A 180 -28.57 40.05 -10.48
C LYS A 180 -27.08 40.33 -10.29
N VAL A 181 -26.73 41.44 -9.63
CA VAL A 181 -25.34 41.81 -9.37
C VAL A 181 -24.71 40.84 -8.36
N GLU A 182 -25.46 40.50 -7.32
CA GLU A 182 -24.99 39.52 -6.31
C GLU A 182 -24.85 38.14 -6.91
N VAL A 183 -25.77 37.70 -7.78
CA VAL A 183 -25.67 36.43 -8.53
C VAL A 183 -24.40 36.40 -9.36
N ILE A 184 -24.12 37.45 -10.14
CA ILE A 184 -22.92 37.53 -10.99
C ILE A 184 -21.65 37.52 -10.13
N THR A 185 -21.59 38.27 -9.04
CA THR A 185 -20.43 38.32 -8.14
C THR A 185 -20.21 36.97 -7.48
N THR A 186 -21.28 36.34 -6.96
CA THR A 186 -21.19 35.00 -6.35
C THR A 186 -20.73 33.96 -7.37
N CYS A 187 -21.24 34.00 -8.61
CA CYS A 187 -20.78 33.11 -9.68
C CYS A 187 -19.28 33.28 -9.96
N LEU A 188 -18.78 34.52 -10.01
CA LEU A 188 -17.35 34.78 -10.22
C LEU A 188 -16.50 34.25 -9.09
N ASP A 189 -16.93 34.47 -7.86
CA ASP A 189 -16.22 34.01 -6.66
C ASP A 189 -16.18 32.47 -6.61
N GLU A 190 -17.31 31.79 -6.86
CA GLU A 190 -17.38 30.34 -6.87
C GLU A 190 -16.60 29.74 -8.04
N MET A 191 -16.65 30.34 -9.23
CA MET A 191 -15.82 29.89 -10.36
C MET A 191 -14.34 30.07 -10.10
N GLN A 192 -13.94 31.14 -9.40
CA GLN A 192 -12.55 31.34 -9.02
C GLN A 192 -12.10 30.33 -7.95
N PHE A 193 -13.01 29.96 -7.04
CA PHE A 193 -12.76 28.90 -6.05
C PHE A 193 -12.55 27.53 -6.73
N LEU A 194 -13.41 27.17 -7.68
CA LEU A 194 -13.34 25.90 -8.41
C LEU A 194 -12.17 25.85 -9.42
N LEU A 195 -11.74 27.01 -9.94
CA LEU A 195 -10.69 27.13 -10.94
C LEU A 195 -9.60 28.12 -10.48
N PRO A 196 -8.81 27.78 -9.43
CA PRO A 196 -7.90 28.73 -8.79
C PRO A 196 -6.79 29.27 -9.72
N ASN A 197 -6.54 28.60 -10.86
CA ASN A 197 -5.55 29.03 -11.86
C ASN A 197 -6.20 29.62 -13.12
N GLY A 198 -7.50 29.83 -13.13
CA GLY A 198 -8.27 30.39 -14.23
C GLY A 198 -8.67 31.84 -13.98
N GLY A 199 -8.59 32.69 -15.00
CA GLY A 199 -9.22 34.03 -14.97
C GLY A 199 -10.66 33.93 -15.43
N VAL A 200 -11.61 34.41 -14.62
CA VAL A 200 -13.02 34.46 -14.96
C VAL A 200 -13.49 35.92 -15.06
N SER A 201 -14.14 36.26 -16.16
CA SER A 201 -14.76 37.56 -16.34
C SER A 201 -16.08 37.47 -17.12
N PHE A 202 -17.06 38.28 -16.75
CA PHE A 202 -18.25 38.50 -17.57
C PHE A 202 -18.04 39.76 -18.40
N LEU A 203 -18.36 39.67 -19.70
CA LEU A 203 -18.42 40.76 -20.64
C LEU A 203 -19.82 41.38 -20.62
#